data_a583110723d7fa800a1fcaff7ac25129
#
_entry.id   a583110723d7fa800a1fcaff7ac25129
#
_cell.length_a   1.000
_cell.length_b   1.000
_cell.length_c   1.000
_cell.angle_alpha   90.00
_cell.angle_beta   90.00
_cell.angle_gamma   90.00
#
_symmetry.space_group_name_H-M   'P 1'
#
loop_
_entity.id
_entity.type
_entity.pdbx_description
1 polymer ?
#
loop_
_entity_poly.entity_id
_entity_poly.type
_entity_poly.pdbx_seq_one_letter_code
_entity_poly.pdbx_strand_id
1 'polypeptide(L)'
;MPNIKFGTSGWRGLIARDFTFDNVRLATQGIAQYLKAELANPASAIYGRKPVIIIGYDTRFLGREFSLAVAEVLTQNGLKPLLCNRDTPTPVIAHTIRARKAIGGINMTASHNPAEYQGLKFSTSNGAPATPEVTKQIEAQIESLVAANWTFAAAVVGTFKCDTFDPQPDYFKQLRKLIDFSVIKKAKMKLAVELMYGTGHGYLDHLLEGAGAKITVFHDKLDPLFGGHHPEPNAEGMHEVSEFVRQGKAQMGLGLDGDADRFGIVDKDGTWLTPNQILSLALYHLKKNRNWTGCVVRTVPTSHQVDAVAGMLGVEVRETPVGFKYIGALMESEAVIVGGEESGGLSVKGHVPEKDGILACLLMAELVATEKKSLGKILAEIEKKAGEFHTDRINVKIPAEKKEALLKKLGSGLTQIGPFKVEKFITTDGYKFLLPKGEWVAFRASGTEPLIRCYIEAKSKAGLKKLQSACQKLLAE
;
A
#
# COMPACT_ATOMS: atom_id res chain seq x y z
N MET A 1 -20.18 -20.40 -10.41
CA MET A 1 -19.34 -19.62 -11.33
C MET A 1 -18.20 -18.99 -10.53
N PRO A 2 -16.99 -18.89 -11.05
CA PRO A 2 -15.89 -18.25 -10.34
C PRO A 2 -16.22 -16.78 -10.07
N ASN A 3 -16.06 -16.34 -8.82
CA ASN A 3 -16.27 -14.96 -8.43
C ASN A 3 -14.93 -14.21 -8.47
N ILE A 4 -14.50 -13.81 -9.68
CA ILE A 4 -13.27 -13.05 -9.89
C ILE A 4 -13.65 -11.56 -9.97
N LYS A 5 -13.44 -10.84 -8.85
CA LYS A 5 -13.70 -9.39 -8.77
C LYS A 5 -12.46 -8.66 -8.24
N PHE A 6 -12.06 -7.62 -8.95
CA PHE A 6 -10.91 -6.81 -8.57
C PHE A 6 -11.35 -5.76 -7.54
N GLY A 7 -10.84 -5.89 -6.33
CA GLY A 7 -11.02 -4.92 -5.26
C GLY A 7 -10.13 -3.67 -5.41
N THR A 8 -9.87 -2.98 -4.28
CA THR A 8 -9.02 -1.77 -4.26
C THR A 8 -7.58 -2.06 -4.71
N SER A 9 -7.08 -3.29 -4.49
CA SER A 9 -5.71 -3.69 -4.80
C SER A 9 -5.66 -5.14 -5.30
N GLY A 10 -6.28 -5.40 -6.45
CA GLY A 10 -6.29 -6.71 -7.09
C GLY A 10 -7.44 -7.63 -6.67
N TRP A 11 -7.46 -8.83 -7.23
CA TRP A 11 -8.34 -9.94 -6.85
C TRP A 11 -7.67 -10.78 -5.78
N ARG A 12 -8.41 -11.19 -4.74
CA ARG A 12 -7.94 -12.06 -3.66
C ARG A 12 -8.95 -13.19 -3.42
N GLY A 13 -8.46 -14.37 -3.05
CA GLY A 13 -9.28 -15.51 -2.74
C GLY A 13 -8.57 -16.53 -1.85
N LEU A 14 -9.33 -17.42 -1.23
CA LEU A 14 -8.78 -18.54 -0.48
C LEU A 14 -8.14 -19.56 -1.43
N ILE A 15 -6.91 -19.96 -1.13
CA ILE A 15 -6.16 -20.97 -1.91
C ILE A 15 -6.98 -22.26 -1.97
N ALA A 16 -7.00 -22.91 -3.11
CA ALA A 16 -7.72 -24.16 -3.42
C ALA A 16 -9.26 -24.05 -3.44
N ARG A 17 -9.87 -22.98 -2.93
CA ARG A 17 -11.31 -22.74 -3.01
C ARG A 17 -11.67 -21.74 -4.11
N ASP A 18 -11.15 -20.53 -3.98
CA ASP A 18 -11.44 -19.41 -4.88
C ASP A 18 -10.24 -19.16 -5.80
N PHE A 19 -9.03 -19.28 -5.24
CA PHE A 19 -7.77 -19.06 -5.92
C PHE A 19 -7.18 -20.39 -6.35
N THR A 20 -7.60 -20.84 -7.54
CA THR A 20 -7.18 -22.09 -8.19
C THR A 20 -6.40 -21.78 -9.45
N PHE A 21 -5.64 -22.75 -9.98
CA PHE A 21 -4.92 -22.58 -11.25
C PHE A 21 -5.85 -22.20 -12.40
N ASP A 22 -7.04 -22.81 -12.47
CA ASP A 22 -8.01 -22.52 -13.54
C ASP A 22 -8.55 -21.09 -13.43
N ASN A 23 -8.87 -20.63 -12.22
CA ASN A 23 -9.32 -19.25 -12.00
C ASN A 23 -8.21 -18.23 -12.26
N VAL A 24 -6.95 -18.55 -11.92
CA VAL A 24 -5.78 -17.71 -12.25
C VAL A 24 -5.59 -17.63 -13.76
N ARG A 25 -5.69 -18.73 -14.47
CA ARG A 25 -5.61 -18.77 -15.95
C ARG A 25 -6.74 -17.96 -16.58
N LEU A 26 -7.97 -18.12 -16.08
CA LEU A 26 -9.13 -17.35 -16.54
C LEU A 26 -8.96 -15.85 -16.33
N ALA A 27 -8.55 -15.43 -15.14
CA ALA A 27 -8.25 -14.02 -14.84
C ALA A 27 -7.14 -13.47 -15.76
N THR A 28 -6.08 -14.25 -15.95
CA THR A 28 -4.96 -13.88 -16.83
C THR A 28 -5.39 -13.79 -18.29
N GLN A 29 -6.27 -14.68 -18.77
CA GLN A 29 -6.82 -14.60 -20.11
C GLN A 29 -7.62 -13.31 -20.31
N GLY A 30 -8.42 -12.89 -19.33
CA GLY A 30 -9.12 -11.60 -19.37
C GLY A 30 -8.16 -10.42 -19.45
N ILE A 31 -7.08 -10.45 -18.66
CA ILE A 31 -6.01 -9.43 -18.73
C ILE A 31 -5.32 -9.45 -20.09
N ALA A 32 -5.02 -10.62 -20.65
CA ALA A 32 -4.38 -10.74 -21.96
C ALA A 32 -5.26 -10.19 -23.09
N GLN A 33 -6.57 -10.43 -23.05
CA GLN A 33 -7.52 -9.88 -24.03
C GLN A 33 -7.59 -8.35 -23.93
N TYR A 34 -7.68 -7.81 -22.71
CA TYR A 34 -7.61 -6.37 -22.45
C TYR A 34 -6.32 -5.76 -23.04
N LEU A 35 -5.15 -6.31 -22.72
CA LEU A 35 -3.87 -5.81 -23.19
C LEU A 35 -3.72 -5.89 -24.72
N LYS A 36 -4.25 -6.93 -25.36
CA LYS A 36 -4.24 -7.04 -26.85
C LYS A 36 -5.12 -5.99 -27.50
N ALA A 37 -6.28 -5.69 -26.90
CA ALA A 37 -7.14 -4.60 -27.38
C ALA A 37 -6.45 -3.24 -27.24
N GLU A 38 -5.80 -2.98 -26.11
CA GLU A 38 -5.05 -1.75 -25.88
C GLU A 38 -3.81 -1.61 -26.79
N LEU A 39 -3.09 -2.69 -27.08
CA LEU A 39 -1.97 -2.68 -28.03
C LEU A 39 -2.40 -2.34 -29.47
N ALA A 40 -3.64 -2.67 -29.83
CA ALA A 40 -4.22 -2.36 -31.13
C ALA A 40 -4.92 -1.00 -31.20
N ASN A 41 -5.19 -0.36 -30.05
CA ASN A 41 -5.91 0.91 -29.96
C ASN A 41 -4.95 2.12 -30.11
N PRO A 42 -5.03 2.93 -31.20
CA PRO A 42 -4.16 4.08 -31.38
C PRO A 42 -4.22 5.15 -30.27
N ALA A 43 -5.32 5.21 -29.52
CA ALA A 43 -5.48 6.13 -28.38
C ALA A 43 -4.85 5.62 -27.09
N SER A 44 -4.42 4.37 -27.05
CA SER A 44 -3.85 3.76 -25.85
C SER A 44 -2.39 4.17 -25.61
N ALA A 45 -2.03 4.36 -24.35
CA ALA A 45 -0.65 4.64 -23.94
C ALA A 45 0.35 3.50 -24.27
N ILE A 46 -0.14 2.30 -24.57
CA ILE A 46 0.69 1.15 -24.94
C ILE A 46 0.63 0.78 -26.43
N TYR A 47 -0.09 1.56 -27.24
CA TYR A 47 -0.20 1.32 -28.68
C TYR A 47 1.16 1.09 -29.34
N GLY A 48 1.28 0.00 -30.09
CA GLY A 48 2.50 -0.35 -30.82
C GLY A 48 3.74 -0.67 -29.99
N ARG A 49 3.62 -0.74 -28.65
CA ARG A 49 4.74 -1.13 -27.78
C ARG A 49 5.08 -2.61 -27.94
N LYS A 50 6.31 -2.98 -27.56
CA LYS A 50 6.69 -4.39 -27.41
C LYS A 50 5.82 -5.02 -26.31
N PRO A 51 5.23 -6.21 -26.53
CA PRO A 51 4.25 -6.81 -25.63
C PRO A 51 4.88 -7.48 -24.40
N VAL A 52 5.79 -6.78 -23.72
CA VAL A 52 6.50 -7.27 -22.54
C VAL A 52 5.65 -7.04 -21.30
N ILE A 53 5.48 -8.07 -20.48
CA ILE A 53 4.76 -8.03 -19.19
C ILE A 53 5.69 -8.52 -18.08
N ILE A 54 5.78 -7.77 -16.99
CA ILE A 54 6.54 -8.16 -15.81
C ILE A 54 5.67 -9.04 -14.91
N ILE A 55 6.22 -10.15 -14.42
CA ILE A 55 5.54 -11.03 -13.47
C ILE A 55 6.40 -11.13 -12.21
N GLY A 56 5.77 -10.90 -11.07
CA GLY A 56 6.35 -11.13 -9.75
C GLY A 56 5.43 -11.94 -8.84
N TYR A 57 5.95 -12.33 -7.70
CA TYR A 57 5.21 -13.08 -6.68
C TYR A 57 5.77 -12.75 -5.29
N ASP A 58 4.95 -12.94 -4.27
CA ASP A 58 5.37 -12.85 -2.87
C ASP A 58 5.77 -14.25 -2.32
N THR A 59 6.04 -14.31 -1.03
CA THR A 59 6.51 -15.52 -0.34
C THR A 59 5.42 -16.54 -0.05
N ARG A 60 4.15 -16.28 -0.44
CA ARG A 60 3.00 -17.14 -0.17
C ARG A 60 3.10 -18.47 -0.90
N PHE A 61 2.42 -19.47 -0.34
CA PHE A 61 2.33 -20.80 -0.92
C PHE A 61 1.86 -20.74 -2.38
N LEU A 62 2.53 -21.48 -3.25
CA LEU A 62 2.29 -21.56 -4.71
C LEU A 62 2.44 -20.23 -5.47
N GLY A 63 3.04 -19.19 -4.89
CA GLY A 63 3.21 -17.89 -5.56
C GLY A 63 3.96 -18.03 -6.89
N ARG A 64 5.07 -18.79 -6.91
CA ARG A 64 5.88 -19.04 -8.11
C ARG A 64 5.13 -19.91 -9.14
N GLU A 65 4.43 -20.94 -8.70
CA GLU A 65 3.68 -21.85 -9.56
C GLU A 65 2.49 -21.14 -10.24
N PHE A 66 1.75 -20.32 -9.52
CA PHE A 66 0.73 -19.45 -10.08
C PHE A 66 1.31 -18.46 -11.10
N SER A 67 2.49 -17.90 -10.80
CA SER A 67 3.18 -16.99 -11.74
C SER A 67 3.60 -17.69 -13.04
N LEU A 68 3.99 -18.95 -12.98
CA LEU A 68 4.26 -19.75 -14.18
C LEU A 68 2.99 -20.02 -14.98
N ALA A 69 1.86 -20.30 -14.33
CA ALA A 69 0.57 -20.44 -15.02
C ALA A 69 0.14 -19.12 -15.69
N VAL A 70 0.37 -17.98 -15.04
CA VAL A 70 0.18 -16.64 -15.64
C VAL A 70 1.06 -16.48 -16.89
N ALA A 71 2.35 -16.80 -16.79
CA ALA A 71 3.30 -16.67 -17.89
C ALA A 71 2.91 -17.56 -19.09
N GLU A 72 2.41 -18.76 -18.83
CA GLU A 72 1.97 -19.68 -19.86
C GLU A 72 0.78 -19.11 -20.67
N VAL A 73 -0.26 -18.58 -19.97
CA VAL A 73 -1.42 -17.96 -20.63
C VAL A 73 -0.98 -16.74 -21.46
N LEU A 74 -0.13 -15.88 -20.91
CA LEU A 74 0.38 -14.69 -21.63
C LEU A 74 1.13 -15.10 -22.89
N THR A 75 1.99 -16.12 -22.81
CA THR A 75 2.75 -16.63 -23.96
C THR A 75 1.84 -17.16 -25.06
N GLN A 76 0.80 -17.92 -24.73
CA GLN A 76 -0.18 -18.43 -25.70
C GLN A 76 -0.97 -17.28 -26.37
N ASN A 77 -1.08 -16.13 -25.71
CA ASN A 77 -1.69 -14.93 -26.29
C ASN A 77 -0.73 -14.07 -27.11
N GLY A 78 0.52 -14.50 -27.34
CA GLY A 78 1.53 -13.76 -28.08
C GLY A 78 2.15 -12.61 -27.31
N LEU A 79 1.97 -12.58 -25.98
CA LEU A 79 2.60 -11.62 -25.07
C LEU A 79 3.92 -12.21 -24.57
N LYS A 80 4.86 -11.34 -24.19
CA LYS A 80 6.19 -11.75 -23.69
C LYS A 80 6.30 -11.57 -22.19
N PRO A 81 6.04 -12.62 -21.38
CA PRO A 81 6.24 -12.55 -19.93
C PRO A 81 7.74 -12.52 -19.58
N LEU A 82 8.09 -11.73 -18.57
CA LEU A 82 9.39 -11.73 -17.89
C LEU A 82 9.13 -11.95 -16.39
N LEU A 83 9.55 -13.10 -15.88
CA LEU A 83 9.34 -13.50 -14.50
C LEU A 83 10.52 -13.04 -13.62
N CYS A 84 10.23 -12.41 -12.49
CA CYS A 84 11.23 -12.16 -11.45
C CYS A 84 11.84 -13.50 -10.98
N ASN A 85 13.15 -13.54 -10.82
CA ASN A 85 13.87 -14.79 -10.48
C ASN A 85 13.72 -15.22 -9.01
N ARG A 86 13.12 -14.35 -8.19
CA ARG A 86 12.82 -14.56 -6.78
C ARG A 86 11.50 -13.89 -6.38
N ASP A 87 11.01 -14.16 -5.19
CA ASP A 87 9.95 -13.37 -4.56
C ASP A 87 10.35 -11.88 -4.56
N THR A 88 9.41 -11.02 -4.91
CA THR A 88 9.74 -9.63 -5.27
C THR A 88 8.72 -8.66 -4.69
N PRO A 89 9.16 -7.58 -4.02
CA PRO A 89 8.30 -6.51 -3.52
C PRO A 89 7.42 -5.88 -4.61
N THR A 90 6.17 -5.56 -4.26
CA THR A 90 5.24 -4.85 -5.16
C THR A 90 5.86 -3.57 -5.76
N PRO A 91 6.54 -2.67 -4.98
CA PRO A 91 7.16 -1.48 -5.56
C PRO A 91 8.30 -1.78 -6.54
N VAL A 92 9.01 -2.89 -6.36
CA VAL A 92 10.08 -3.31 -7.28
C VAL A 92 9.49 -3.72 -8.64
N ILE A 93 8.35 -4.41 -8.63
CA ILE A 93 7.63 -4.76 -9.86
C ILE A 93 7.14 -3.49 -10.55
N ALA A 94 6.53 -2.56 -9.83
CA ALA A 94 6.10 -1.26 -10.36
C ALA A 94 7.26 -0.47 -10.99
N HIS A 95 8.41 -0.43 -10.32
CA HIS A 95 9.63 0.18 -10.85
C HIS A 95 10.10 -0.51 -12.14
N THR A 96 10.10 -1.84 -12.15
CA THR A 96 10.58 -2.63 -13.30
C THR A 96 9.70 -2.43 -14.53
N ILE A 97 8.36 -2.31 -14.35
CA ILE A 97 7.43 -2.00 -15.45
C ILE A 97 7.87 -0.72 -16.17
N ARG A 98 8.16 0.34 -15.41
CA ARG A 98 8.62 1.63 -15.96
C ARG A 98 10.02 1.52 -16.58
N ALA A 99 10.97 0.95 -15.85
CA ALA A 99 12.36 0.87 -16.27
C ALA A 99 12.53 0.07 -17.57
N ARG A 100 11.75 -0.98 -17.75
CA ARG A 100 11.77 -1.83 -18.95
C ARG A 100 10.74 -1.42 -20.01
N LYS A 101 9.98 -0.34 -19.78
CA LYS A 101 8.90 0.13 -20.68
C LYS A 101 7.91 -0.99 -21.01
N ALA A 102 7.63 -1.86 -20.06
CA ALA A 102 6.66 -2.95 -20.18
C ALA A 102 5.24 -2.39 -20.36
N ILE A 103 4.34 -3.18 -20.97
CA ILE A 103 2.94 -2.78 -21.17
C ILE A 103 2.09 -2.91 -19.90
N GLY A 104 2.62 -3.59 -18.88
CA GLY A 104 2.00 -3.78 -17.57
C GLY A 104 2.75 -4.82 -16.77
N GLY A 105 2.20 -5.17 -15.60
CA GLY A 105 2.74 -6.23 -14.76
C GLY A 105 1.67 -6.95 -13.94
N ILE A 106 1.96 -8.18 -13.58
CA ILE A 106 1.11 -9.00 -12.71
C ILE A 106 1.94 -9.41 -11.50
N ASN A 107 1.42 -9.15 -10.30
CA ASN A 107 2.02 -9.59 -9.05
C ASN A 107 1.11 -10.58 -8.33
N MET A 108 1.62 -11.78 -8.06
CA MET A 108 0.92 -12.81 -7.29
C MET A 108 1.14 -12.54 -5.81
N THR A 109 0.19 -11.86 -5.18
CA THR A 109 0.25 -11.47 -3.77
C THR A 109 -1.14 -11.14 -3.22
N ALA A 110 -1.35 -11.47 -1.94
CA ALA A 110 -2.48 -11.00 -1.16
C ALA A 110 -2.07 -9.94 -0.11
N SER A 111 -0.84 -9.35 -0.25
CA SER A 111 -0.30 -8.31 0.64
C SER A 111 -0.29 -8.79 2.12
N HIS A 112 -1.01 -8.11 3.01
CA HIS A 112 -1.10 -8.39 4.45
C HIS A 112 -2.19 -9.40 4.84
N ASN A 113 -2.91 -10.00 3.89
CA ASN A 113 -3.94 -11.00 4.23
C ASN A 113 -3.29 -12.23 4.90
N PRO A 114 -4.09 -13.03 5.70
CA PRO A 114 -3.64 -14.30 6.24
C PRO A 114 -3.04 -15.25 5.18
N ALA A 115 -2.28 -16.23 5.64
CA ALA A 115 -1.52 -17.15 4.79
C ALA A 115 -2.38 -18.00 3.82
N GLU A 116 -3.61 -18.29 4.21
CA GLU A 116 -4.56 -19.05 3.39
C GLU A 116 -5.09 -18.30 2.17
N TYR A 117 -4.82 -16.99 2.07
CA TYR A 117 -5.18 -16.19 0.90
C TYR A 117 -4.04 -16.12 -0.12
N GLN A 118 -4.41 -16.05 -1.38
CA GLN A 118 -3.55 -15.63 -2.47
C GLN A 118 -4.24 -14.53 -3.26
N GLY A 119 -3.51 -13.80 -4.11
CA GLY A 119 -4.08 -12.73 -4.91
C GLY A 119 -3.34 -12.48 -6.21
N LEU A 120 -4.00 -11.74 -7.09
CA LEU A 120 -3.47 -11.27 -8.36
C LEU A 120 -3.69 -9.77 -8.45
N LYS A 121 -2.61 -8.98 -8.43
CA LYS A 121 -2.60 -7.55 -8.70
C LYS A 121 -2.19 -7.31 -10.15
N PHE A 122 -2.90 -6.43 -10.85
CA PHE A 122 -2.51 -5.95 -12.18
C PHE A 122 -2.10 -4.47 -12.09
N SER A 123 -0.92 -4.15 -12.61
CA SER A 123 -0.38 -2.80 -12.72
C SER A 123 -0.26 -2.39 -14.18
N THR A 124 -0.63 -1.17 -14.50
CA THR A 124 -0.57 -0.59 -15.83
C THR A 124 0.86 -0.19 -16.24
N SER A 125 1.06 0.24 -17.46
CA SER A 125 2.38 0.52 -18.05
C SER A 125 3.19 1.63 -17.36
N ASN A 126 2.54 2.45 -16.54
CA ASN A 126 3.21 3.44 -15.69
C ASN A 126 3.62 2.89 -14.31
N GLY A 127 3.32 1.61 -14.01
CA GLY A 127 3.61 0.96 -12.73
C GLY A 127 2.55 1.21 -11.64
N ALA A 128 1.52 2.02 -11.93
CA ALA A 128 0.42 2.25 -10.99
C ALA A 128 -0.53 1.05 -10.91
N PRO A 129 -1.24 0.87 -9.79
CA PRO A 129 -2.35 -0.08 -9.71
C PRO A 129 -3.43 0.24 -10.74
N ALA A 130 -4.04 -0.78 -11.33
CA ALA A 130 -5.12 -0.62 -12.30
C ALA A 130 -6.29 0.19 -11.72
N THR A 131 -6.78 1.16 -12.49
CA THR A 131 -7.95 1.97 -12.11
C THR A 131 -9.25 1.15 -12.22
N PRO A 132 -10.37 1.63 -11.63
CA PRO A 132 -11.66 0.94 -11.75
C PRO A 132 -12.13 0.75 -13.18
N GLU A 133 -11.79 1.67 -14.07
CA GLU A 133 -12.13 1.59 -15.50
C GLU A 133 -11.41 0.42 -16.16
N VAL A 134 -10.12 0.25 -15.86
CA VAL A 134 -9.31 -0.87 -16.35
C VAL A 134 -9.80 -2.19 -15.78
N THR A 135 -10.02 -2.26 -14.46
CA THR A 135 -10.45 -3.52 -13.84
C THR A 135 -11.84 -3.95 -14.30
N LYS A 136 -12.78 -3.01 -14.53
CA LYS A 136 -14.10 -3.32 -15.12
C LYS A 136 -13.99 -3.87 -16.53
N GLN A 137 -13.08 -3.36 -17.37
CA GLN A 137 -12.84 -3.90 -18.69
C GLN A 137 -12.29 -5.33 -18.61
N ILE A 138 -11.34 -5.59 -17.71
CA ILE A 138 -10.81 -6.94 -17.48
C ILE A 138 -11.92 -7.87 -16.97
N GLU A 139 -12.73 -7.43 -16.02
CA GLU A 139 -13.86 -8.21 -15.50
C GLU A 139 -14.89 -8.56 -16.59
N ALA A 140 -15.20 -7.62 -17.48
CA ALA A 140 -16.09 -7.88 -18.63
C ALA A 140 -15.52 -8.94 -19.59
N GLN A 141 -14.19 -8.96 -19.83
CA GLN A 141 -13.54 -10.02 -20.59
C GLN A 141 -13.66 -11.37 -19.88
N ILE A 142 -13.45 -11.39 -18.56
CA ILE A 142 -13.59 -12.62 -17.77
C ILE A 142 -15.04 -13.15 -17.82
N GLU A 143 -16.03 -12.28 -17.67
CA GLU A 143 -17.46 -12.66 -17.77
C GLU A 143 -17.80 -13.26 -19.14
N SER A 144 -17.27 -12.68 -20.22
CA SER A 144 -17.43 -13.21 -21.58
C SER A 144 -16.79 -14.59 -21.75
N LEU A 145 -15.61 -14.80 -21.18
CA LEU A 145 -14.92 -16.10 -21.21
C LEU A 145 -15.69 -17.18 -20.43
N VAL A 146 -16.25 -16.82 -19.28
CA VAL A 146 -17.10 -17.73 -18.49
C VAL A 146 -18.36 -18.11 -19.27
N ALA A 147 -19.02 -17.13 -19.91
CA ALA A 147 -20.20 -17.40 -20.73
C ALA A 147 -19.91 -18.31 -21.94
N ALA A 148 -18.70 -18.21 -22.51
CA ALA A 148 -18.23 -19.04 -23.58
C ALA A 148 -17.70 -20.42 -23.13
N ASN A 149 -17.77 -20.75 -21.84
CA ASN A 149 -17.17 -21.98 -21.26
C ASN A 149 -15.70 -22.16 -21.66
N TRP A 150 -14.93 -21.04 -21.62
CA TRP A 150 -13.52 -21.07 -22.00
C TRP A 150 -12.71 -21.99 -21.08
N THR A 151 -11.86 -22.81 -21.70
CA THR A 151 -10.93 -23.69 -21.02
C THR A 151 -9.52 -23.47 -21.52
N PHE A 152 -8.55 -23.78 -20.69
CA PHE A 152 -7.14 -23.63 -20.99
C PHE A 152 -6.48 -25.00 -21.17
N ALA A 153 -5.85 -25.20 -22.31
CA ALA A 153 -5.01 -26.38 -22.54
C ALA A 153 -3.62 -26.13 -21.96
N ALA A 154 -3.43 -26.52 -20.70
CA ALA A 154 -2.16 -26.37 -20.01
C ALA A 154 -1.09 -27.28 -20.61
N ALA A 155 0.15 -26.81 -20.67
CA ALA A 155 1.30 -27.65 -20.95
C ALA A 155 1.45 -28.75 -19.87
N VAL A 156 2.16 -29.82 -20.19
CA VAL A 156 2.49 -30.84 -19.19
C VAL A 156 3.24 -30.17 -18.03
N VAL A 157 2.84 -30.46 -16.81
CA VAL A 157 3.40 -29.87 -15.60
C VAL A 157 4.94 -29.94 -15.62
N GLY A 158 5.60 -28.79 -15.41
CA GLY A 158 7.05 -28.66 -15.38
C GLY A 158 7.74 -28.52 -16.74
N THR A 159 7.02 -28.54 -17.86
CA THR A 159 7.61 -28.37 -19.21
C THR A 159 7.64 -26.92 -19.68
N PHE A 160 6.75 -26.06 -19.19
CA PHE A 160 6.74 -24.64 -19.55
C PHE A 160 7.92 -23.90 -18.87
N LYS A 161 8.65 -23.14 -19.66
CA LYS A 161 9.76 -22.28 -19.21
C LYS A 161 9.46 -20.83 -19.57
N CYS A 162 9.79 -19.92 -18.66
CA CYS A 162 9.68 -18.49 -18.85
C CYS A 162 11.06 -17.84 -18.65
N ASP A 163 11.34 -16.78 -19.41
CA ASP A 163 12.53 -15.96 -19.19
C ASP A 163 12.47 -15.34 -17.79
N THR A 164 13.58 -15.44 -17.06
CA THR A 164 13.71 -14.85 -15.73
C THR A 164 14.75 -13.75 -15.70
N PHE A 165 14.64 -12.83 -14.74
CA PHE A 165 15.58 -11.74 -14.53
C PHE A 165 15.62 -11.31 -13.06
N ASP A 166 16.70 -10.63 -12.67
CA ASP A 166 16.83 -9.98 -11.36
C ASP A 166 16.40 -8.51 -11.44
N PRO A 167 15.33 -8.10 -10.74
CA PRO A 167 14.88 -6.70 -10.71
C PRO A 167 15.61 -5.83 -9.66
N GLN A 168 16.34 -6.42 -8.73
CA GLN A 168 16.89 -5.73 -7.56
C GLN A 168 17.93 -4.64 -7.92
N PRO A 169 18.92 -4.85 -8.82
CA PRO A 169 19.96 -3.85 -9.07
C PRO A 169 19.41 -2.51 -9.60
N ASP A 170 18.41 -2.55 -10.49
CA ASP A 170 17.81 -1.36 -11.06
C ASP A 170 17.01 -0.59 -10.01
N TYR A 171 16.29 -1.31 -9.14
CA TYR A 171 15.55 -0.71 -8.04
C TYR A 171 16.50 -0.08 -7.00
N PHE A 172 17.57 -0.74 -6.62
CA PHE A 172 18.59 -0.17 -5.73
C PHE A 172 19.21 1.11 -6.30
N LYS A 173 19.47 1.12 -7.62
CA LYS A 173 19.94 2.33 -8.31
C LYS A 173 18.93 3.47 -8.21
N GLN A 174 17.63 3.18 -8.30
CA GLN A 174 16.57 4.17 -8.15
C GLN A 174 16.53 4.72 -6.72
N LEU A 175 16.56 3.86 -5.70
CA LEU A 175 16.54 4.32 -4.30
C LEU A 175 17.77 5.16 -3.93
N ARG A 176 18.95 4.85 -4.50
CA ARG A 176 20.17 5.68 -4.30
C ARG A 176 20.08 7.08 -4.90
N LYS A 177 19.11 7.36 -5.79
CA LYS A 177 18.83 8.72 -6.24
C LYS A 177 17.90 9.47 -5.30
N LEU A 178 17.04 8.75 -4.58
CA LEU A 178 16.00 9.32 -3.72
C LEU A 178 16.44 9.50 -2.28
N ILE A 179 17.32 8.66 -1.78
CA ILE A 179 17.80 8.62 -0.39
C ILE A 179 19.26 9.05 -0.31
N ASP A 180 19.58 9.91 0.65
CA ASP A 180 20.97 10.25 0.96
C ASP A 180 21.58 9.21 1.93
N PHE A 181 22.07 8.13 1.36
CA PHE A 181 22.74 7.08 2.13
C PHE A 181 24.02 7.56 2.85
N SER A 182 24.58 8.71 2.46
CA SER A 182 25.78 9.25 3.09
C SER A 182 25.52 9.73 4.53
N VAL A 183 24.35 10.29 4.80
CA VAL A 183 23.98 10.73 6.16
C VAL A 183 23.71 9.52 7.06
N ILE A 184 23.03 8.47 6.52
CA ILE A 184 22.83 7.20 7.25
C ILE A 184 24.17 6.57 7.63
N LYS A 185 25.11 6.53 6.68
CA LYS A 185 26.47 6.01 6.89
C LYS A 185 27.22 6.76 7.99
N LYS A 186 27.16 8.08 7.97
CA LYS A 186 27.82 8.94 8.99
C LYS A 186 27.20 8.76 10.37
N ALA A 187 25.90 8.50 10.46
CA ALA A 187 25.18 8.33 11.72
C ALA A 187 25.50 6.99 12.43
N LYS A 188 26.04 6.00 11.74
CA LYS A 188 26.36 4.66 12.29
C LYS A 188 25.23 4.07 13.10
N MET A 189 24.02 4.08 12.53
CA MET A 189 22.81 3.71 13.22
C MET A 189 22.77 2.23 13.61
N LYS A 190 22.12 1.94 14.75
CA LYS A 190 21.72 0.57 15.13
C LYS A 190 20.21 0.47 14.91
N LEU A 191 19.78 -0.43 14.03
CA LEU A 191 18.38 -0.54 13.62
C LEU A 191 17.88 -1.98 13.83
N ALA A 192 16.60 -2.12 14.16
CA ALA A 192 15.88 -3.38 14.13
C ALA A 192 15.02 -3.41 12.86
N VAL A 193 15.05 -4.50 12.11
CA VAL A 193 14.34 -4.64 10.83
C VAL A 193 13.41 -5.85 10.91
N GLU A 194 12.12 -5.64 10.75
CA GLU A 194 11.09 -6.67 10.71
C GLU A 194 10.68 -6.93 9.27
N LEU A 195 10.87 -8.14 8.77
CA LEU A 195 10.58 -8.52 7.40
C LEU A 195 9.33 -9.41 7.25
N MET A 196 8.72 -9.81 8.37
CA MET A 196 7.47 -10.58 8.42
C MET A 196 7.44 -11.79 7.47
N TYR A 197 8.57 -12.47 7.29
CA TYR A 197 8.72 -13.58 6.33
C TYR A 197 8.36 -13.20 4.89
N GLY A 198 8.27 -11.89 4.60
CA GLY A 198 7.81 -11.32 3.33
C GLY A 198 8.95 -11.03 2.36
N THR A 199 8.59 -10.37 1.25
CA THR A 199 9.49 -10.07 0.13
C THR A 199 10.55 -9.01 0.43
N GLY A 200 10.49 -8.36 1.59
CA GLY A 200 11.45 -7.32 1.99
C GLY A 200 12.87 -7.83 2.22
N HIS A 201 13.04 -9.16 2.41
CA HIS A 201 14.34 -9.77 2.66
C HIS A 201 15.31 -9.63 1.47
N GLY A 202 16.54 -9.27 1.75
CA GLY A 202 17.53 -8.95 0.74
C GLY A 202 17.34 -7.57 0.08
N TYR A 203 16.34 -6.79 0.49
CA TYR A 203 16.10 -5.42 0.00
C TYR A 203 16.39 -4.37 1.06
N LEU A 204 15.52 -4.21 2.06
CA LEU A 204 15.69 -3.19 3.10
C LEU A 204 16.93 -3.44 3.94
N ASP A 205 17.13 -4.67 4.37
CA ASP A 205 18.28 -5.14 5.12
C ASP A 205 19.60 -4.85 4.37
N HIS A 206 19.71 -5.30 3.12
CA HIS A 206 20.92 -5.09 2.30
C HIS A 206 21.20 -3.60 2.03
N LEU A 207 20.17 -2.77 1.84
CA LEU A 207 20.35 -1.33 1.63
C LEU A 207 20.87 -0.64 2.89
N LEU A 208 20.35 -1.01 4.07
CA LEU A 208 20.80 -0.46 5.35
C LEU A 208 22.20 -0.93 5.74
N GLU A 209 22.51 -2.21 5.55
CA GLU A 209 23.87 -2.74 5.75
C GLU A 209 24.88 -2.09 4.81
N GLY A 210 24.52 -1.97 3.52
CA GLY A 210 25.32 -1.29 2.51
C GLY A 210 25.52 0.21 2.82
N ALA A 211 24.61 0.81 3.59
CA ALA A 211 24.76 2.14 4.15
C ALA A 211 25.60 2.18 5.44
N GLY A 212 26.11 1.03 5.91
CA GLY A 212 26.93 0.94 7.12
C GLY A 212 26.14 1.02 8.42
N ALA A 213 24.82 0.83 8.40
CA ALA A 213 24.03 0.63 9.60
C ALA A 213 24.29 -0.75 10.20
N LYS A 214 24.26 -0.84 11.52
CA LYS A 214 24.28 -2.13 12.22
C LYS A 214 22.84 -2.58 12.44
N ILE A 215 22.44 -3.66 11.77
CA ILE A 215 21.05 -4.11 11.84
C ILE A 215 20.90 -5.42 12.64
N THR A 216 19.74 -5.60 13.24
CA THR A 216 19.24 -6.87 13.74
C THR A 216 17.96 -7.16 12.97
N VAL A 217 17.93 -8.26 12.22
CA VAL A 217 16.82 -8.63 11.36
C VAL A 217 15.93 -9.65 12.07
N PHE A 218 14.63 -9.46 11.97
CA PHE A 218 13.60 -10.35 12.47
C PHE A 218 12.86 -10.96 11.29
N HIS A 219 12.48 -12.22 11.42
CA HIS A 219 11.63 -12.96 10.49
C HIS A 219 12.09 -12.86 9.02
N ASP A 220 13.38 -13.04 8.77
CA ASP A 220 14.04 -12.99 7.45
C ASP A 220 13.97 -14.29 6.64
N LYS A 221 13.48 -15.39 7.23
CA LYS A 221 13.36 -16.69 6.58
C LYS A 221 12.10 -16.76 5.73
N LEU A 222 12.15 -17.52 4.66
CA LEU A 222 10.95 -17.81 3.86
C LEU A 222 10.04 -18.75 4.65
N ASP A 223 8.86 -18.25 4.98
CA ASP A 223 7.77 -19.03 5.57
C ASP A 223 6.43 -18.62 4.93
N PRO A 224 5.83 -19.47 4.08
CA PRO A 224 4.53 -19.19 3.44
C PRO A 224 3.37 -19.02 4.43
N LEU A 225 3.57 -19.43 5.70
CA LEU A 225 2.59 -19.28 6.77
C LEU A 225 2.80 -18.00 7.60
N PHE A 226 3.85 -17.21 7.31
CA PHE A 226 4.20 -15.97 8.03
C PHE A 226 4.32 -16.17 9.55
N GLY A 227 4.88 -17.31 9.99
CA GLY A 227 4.97 -17.66 11.41
C GLY A 227 3.62 -17.87 12.09
N GLY A 228 2.55 -18.05 11.34
CA GLY A 228 1.18 -18.15 11.86
C GLY A 228 0.51 -16.80 12.16
N HIS A 229 1.11 -15.69 11.74
CA HIS A 229 0.59 -14.33 11.96
C HIS A 229 0.17 -13.65 10.65
N HIS A 230 -0.54 -12.52 10.78
CA HIS A 230 -0.77 -11.65 9.63
C HIS A 230 0.52 -10.87 9.32
N PRO A 231 1.00 -10.84 8.07
CA PRO A 231 2.19 -10.08 7.72
C PRO A 231 1.86 -8.57 7.58
N GLU A 232 1.39 -7.95 8.66
CA GLU A 232 1.00 -6.54 8.72
C GLU A 232 1.84 -5.80 9.78
N PRO A 233 2.62 -4.75 9.41
CA PRO A 233 3.54 -4.06 10.31
C PRO A 233 2.82 -3.00 11.18
N ASN A 234 1.66 -3.36 11.73
CA ASN A 234 0.93 -2.57 12.72
C ASN A 234 1.56 -2.69 14.12
N ALA A 235 0.95 -2.08 15.14
CA ALA A 235 1.49 -2.09 16.49
C ALA A 235 1.65 -3.52 17.07
N GLU A 236 0.77 -4.45 16.70
CA GLU A 236 0.83 -5.85 17.11
C GLU A 236 1.95 -6.59 16.40
N GLY A 237 2.01 -6.50 15.06
CA GLY A 237 3.06 -7.13 14.26
C GLY A 237 4.46 -6.60 14.55
N MET A 238 4.58 -5.35 15.00
CA MET A 238 5.84 -4.72 15.39
C MET A 238 6.20 -4.91 16.88
N HIS A 239 5.43 -5.71 17.63
CA HIS A 239 5.60 -5.81 19.09
C HIS A 239 7.01 -6.27 19.51
N GLU A 240 7.55 -7.31 18.88
CA GLU A 240 8.86 -7.86 19.20
C GLU A 240 9.98 -6.81 18.94
N VAL A 241 9.91 -6.11 17.81
CA VAL A 241 10.82 -5.02 17.48
C VAL A 241 10.66 -3.86 18.46
N SER A 242 9.43 -3.52 18.89
CA SER A 242 9.18 -2.47 19.88
C SER A 242 9.86 -2.79 21.20
N GLU A 243 9.75 -4.03 21.68
CA GLU A 243 10.44 -4.48 22.91
C GLU A 243 11.96 -4.46 22.76
N PHE A 244 12.49 -4.88 21.60
CA PHE A 244 13.92 -4.87 21.33
C PHE A 244 14.49 -3.42 21.34
N VAL A 245 13.77 -2.48 20.75
CA VAL A 245 14.13 -1.05 20.74
C VAL A 245 14.02 -0.47 22.15
N ARG A 246 12.96 -0.78 22.92
CA ARG A 246 12.75 -0.31 24.31
C ARG A 246 13.86 -0.77 25.24
N GLN A 247 14.44 -1.93 24.99
CA GLN A 247 15.61 -2.44 25.71
C GLN A 247 16.92 -1.71 25.34
N GLY A 248 16.86 -0.70 24.47
CA GLY A 248 18.05 0.05 24.05
C GLY A 248 18.97 -0.68 23.09
N LYS A 249 18.55 -1.81 22.53
CA LYS A 249 19.34 -2.63 21.61
C LYS A 249 19.40 -2.05 20.19
N ALA A 250 18.38 -1.25 19.81
CA ALA A 250 18.33 -0.48 18.57
C ALA A 250 17.83 0.95 18.83
N GLN A 251 18.10 1.85 17.90
CA GLN A 251 17.70 3.26 17.95
C GLN A 251 16.33 3.49 17.30
N MET A 252 15.90 2.57 16.45
CA MET A 252 14.66 2.61 15.72
C MET A 252 14.34 1.21 15.17
N GLY A 253 13.04 0.92 15.03
CA GLY A 253 12.54 -0.26 14.35
C GLY A 253 11.91 0.10 12.99
N LEU A 254 12.12 -0.74 12.00
CA LEU A 254 11.62 -0.62 10.63
C LEU A 254 10.97 -1.93 10.22
N GLY A 255 9.73 -1.91 9.74
CA GLY A 255 9.01 -3.11 9.36
C GLY A 255 8.35 -2.98 7.98
N LEU A 256 8.14 -4.12 7.33
CA LEU A 256 7.48 -4.24 6.03
C LEU A 256 6.38 -5.27 6.08
N ASP A 257 5.31 -5.10 5.28
CA ASP A 257 4.29 -6.13 5.11
C ASP A 257 4.74 -7.23 4.11
N GLY A 258 3.89 -8.22 3.91
CA GLY A 258 4.22 -9.41 3.12
C GLY A 258 4.74 -9.13 1.70
N ASP A 259 4.27 -8.10 1.02
CA ASP A 259 4.73 -7.67 -0.30
C ASP A 259 5.45 -6.31 -0.29
N ALA A 260 5.84 -5.84 0.89
CA ALA A 260 6.68 -4.68 1.17
C ALA A 260 6.16 -3.35 0.58
N ASP A 261 4.84 -3.24 0.34
CA ASP A 261 4.21 -2.00 -0.09
C ASP A 261 3.80 -1.10 1.09
N ARG A 262 3.76 -1.66 2.33
CA ARG A 262 3.50 -0.94 3.59
C ARG A 262 4.68 -0.99 4.53
N PHE A 263 4.65 -0.08 5.50
CA PHE A 263 5.69 0.08 6.50
C PHE A 263 5.15 0.10 7.93
N GLY A 264 5.97 -0.31 8.88
CA GLY A 264 5.81 -0.09 10.31
C GLY A 264 7.06 0.57 10.89
N ILE A 265 6.89 1.61 11.67
CA ILE A 265 8.02 2.37 12.23
C ILE A 265 7.90 2.44 13.75
N VAL A 266 8.98 2.11 14.43
CA VAL A 266 9.09 2.17 15.89
C VAL A 266 10.16 3.20 16.27
N ASP A 267 9.79 4.18 17.09
CA ASP A 267 10.72 5.20 17.59
C ASP A 267 11.64 4.65 18.70
N LYS A 268 12.61 5.43 19.06
CA LYS A 268 13.67 5.10 20.02
C LYS A 268 13.18 4.61 21.40
N ASP A 269 12.00 5.02 21.82
CA ASP A 269 11.39 4.62 23.10
C ASP A 269 10.55 3.31 23.00
N GLY A 270 10.52 2.68 21.81
CA GLY A 270 9.71 1.52 21.51
C GLY A 270 8.25 1.84 21.14
N THR A 271 7.91 3.10 20.94
CA THR A 271 6.57 3.51 20.48
C THR A 271 6.43 3.26 18.99
N TRP A 272 5.39 2.51 18.60
CA TRP A 272 4.99 2.39 17.19
C TRP A 272 4.32 3.70 16.74
N LEU A 273 4.79 4.28 15.65
CA LEU A 273 4.25 5.50 15.06
C LEU A 273 3.22 5.17 13.99
N THR A 274 2.09 5.89 14.02
CA THR A 274 1.02 5.70 13.04
C THR A 274 1.46 6.13 11.63
N PRO A 275 0.93 5.53 10.56
CA PRO A 275 1.19 5.95 9.20
C PRO A 275 0.90 7.44 8.94
N ASN A 276 -0.10 8.01 9.61
CA ASN A 276 -0.41 9.44 9.57
C ASN A 276 0.77 10.30 10.07
N GLN A 277 1.39 9.90 11.18
CA GLN A 277 2.57 10.57 11.74
C GLN A 277 3.76 10.42 10.81
N ILE A 278 3.96 9.25 10.22
CA ILE A 278 5.06 8.98 9.28
C ILE A 278 4.90 9.81 8.00
N LEU A 279 3.69 9.92 7.45
CA LEU A 279 3.43 10.77 6.28
C LEU A 279 3.72 12.25 6.58
N SER A 280 3.34 12.72 7.77
CA SER A 280 3.63 14.08 8.26
C SER A 280 5.14 14.31 8.41
N LEU A 281 5.87 13.35 8.97
CA LEU A 281 7.33 13.40 9.11
C LEU A 281 8.04 13.34 7.74
N ALA A 282 7.54 12.53 6.81
CA ALA A 282 8.07 12.47 5.44
C ALA A 282 7.90 13.82 4.72
N LEU A 283 6.71 14.42 4.79
CA LEU A 283 6.46 15.77 4.23
C LEU A 283 7.41 16.79 4.84
N TYR A 284 7.53 16.80 6.18
CA TYR A 284 8.43 17.71 6.88
C TYR A 284 9.88 17.55 6.42
N HIS A 285 10.38 16.32 6.34
CA HIS A 285 11.73 16.02 5.90
C HIS A 285 12.01 16.48 4.48
N LEU A 286 11.16 16.07 3.55
CA LEU A 286 11.33 16.36 2.13
C LEU A 286 11.22 17.86 1.83
N LYS A 287 10.30 18.56 2.50
CA LYS A 287 10.14 20.01 2.33
C LYS A 287 11.22 20.80 3.04
N LYS A 288 11.43 20.55 4.35
CA LYS A 288 12.34 21.37 5.17
C LYS A 288 13.82 21.05 4.92
N ASN A 289 14.18 19.74 4.91
CA ASN A 289 15.58 19.34 4.87
C ASN A 289 16.08 19.17 3.42
N ARG A 290 15.18 18.87 2.48
CA ARG A 290 15.55 18.64 1.08
C ARG A 290 15.02 19.70 0.10
N ASN A 291 14.30 20.71 0.58
CA ASN A 291 13.75 21.82 -0.21
C ASN A 291 12.91 21.38 -1.42
N TRP A 292 12.23 20.24 -1.33
CA TRP A 292 11.38 19.76 -2.41
C TRP A 292 10.16 20.67 -2.57
N THR A 293 9.71 20.82 -3.83
CA THR A 293 8.57 21.66 -4.21
C THR A 293 7.47 20.83 -4.84
N GLY A 294 6.22 21.20 -4.58
CA GLY A 294 5.01 20.52 -5.05
C GLY A 294 3.94 20.51 -3.97
N CYS A 295 2.91 19.71 -4.16
CA CYS A 295 1.85 19.46 -3.20
C CYS A 295 2.08 18.18 -2.38
N VAL A 296 1.29 17.98 -1.33
CA VAL A 296 1.14 16.70 -0.64
C VAL A 296 -0.22 16.11 -0.99
N VAL A 297 -0.27 14.79 -1.17
CA VAL A 297 -1.52 14.07 -1.48
C VAL A 297 -1.86 13.12 -0.35
N ARG A 298 -3.10 13.17 0.13
CA ARG A 298 -3.62 12.25 1.13
C ARG A 298 -5.02 11.77 0.79
N THR A 299 -5.43 10.62 1.33
CA THR A 299 -6.79 10.12 1.16
C THR A 299 -7.76 10.71 2.19
N VAL A 300 -9.06 10.62 1.92
CA VAL A 300 -10.14 11.13 2.80
C VAL A 300 -9.99 10.74 4.27
N PRO A 301 -9.67 9.47 4.65
CA PRO A 301 -9.52 9.07 6.05
C PRO A 301 -8.12 9.33 6.64
N THR A 302 -7.19 9.88 5.87
CA THR A 302 -5.86 10.26 6.37
C THR A 302 -5.98 11.50 7.25
N SER A 303 -5.21 11.55 8.32
CA SER A 303 -5.23 12.61 9.33
C SER A 303 -5.02 14.02 8.75
N HIS A 304 -5.77 14.99 9.27
CA HIS A 304 -5.53 16.42 9.03
C HIS A 304 -4.24 16.93 9.69
N GLN A 305 -3.50 16.09 10.41
CA GLN A 305 -2.12 16.40 10.81
C GLN A 305 -1.25 16.73 9.59
N VAL A 306 -1.45 15.99 8.48
CA VAL A 306 -0.76 16.26 7.21
C VAL A 306 -1.09 17.66 6.69
N ASP A 307 -2.36 18.08 6.76
CA ASP A 307 -2.82 19.42 6.34
C ASP A 307 -2.17 20.51 7.21
N ALA A 308 -2.11 20.31 8.52
CA ALA A 308 -1.52 21.26 9.44
C ALA A 308 0.00 21.40 9.22
N VAL A 309 0.70 20.30 8.99
CA VAL A 309 2.14 20.31 8.62
C VAL A 309 2.34 20.97 7.26
N ALA A 310 1.49 20.69 6.29
CA ALA A 310 1.55 21.31 4.97
C ALA A 310 1.35 22.84 5.08
N GLY A 311 0.35 23.30 5.83
CA GLY A 311 0.11 24.71 6.09
C GLY A 311 1.30 25.40 6.76
N MET A 312 1.93 24.75 7.77
CA MET A 312 3.14 25.24 8.42
C MET A 312 4.32 25.41 7.44
N LEU A 313 4.38 24.58 6.41
CA LEU A 313 5.48 24.55 5.43
C LEU A 313 5.16 25.28 4.12
N GLY A 314 3.98 25.88 3.99
CA GLY A 314 3.52 26.53 2.75
C GLY A 314 3.36 25.55 1.59
N VAL A 315 2.82 24.35 1.86
CA VAL A 315 2.58 23.29 0.88
C VAL A 315 1.08 23.12 0.66
N GLU A 316 0.64 23.00 -0.59
CA GLU A 316 -0.75 22.69 -0.91
C GLU A 316 -1.08 21.22 -0.64
N VAL A 317 -2.34 20.96 -0.23
CA VAL A 317 -2.87 19.62 0.01
C VAL A 317 -3.84 19.23 -1.09
N ARG A 318 -3.73 18.00 -1.57
CA ARG A 318 -4.74 17.35 -2.42
C ARG A 318 -5.37 16.19 -1.65
N GLU A 319 -6.70 16.18 -1.55
CA GLU A 319 -7.45 15.05 -0.98
C GLU A 319 -8.00 14.17 -2.09
N THR A 320 -7.83 12.85 -1.98
CA THR A 320 -8.36 11.85 -2.93
C THR A 320 -9.25 10.82 -2.24
N PRO A 321 -10.08 10.09 -2.99
CA PRO A 321 -10.66 8.85 -2.49
C PRO A 321 -9.59 7.87 -2.02
N VAL A 322 -9.98 6.86 -1.23
CA VAL A 322 -9.08 5.79 -0.79
C VAL A 322 -8.68 4.90 -1.97
N GLY A 323 -7.40 4.62 -2.03
CA GLY A 323 -6.78 3.78 -3.05
C GLY A 323 -5.60 4.51 -3.70
N PHE A 324 -4.43 3.89 -3.62
CA PHE A 324 -3.19 4.52 -4.08
C PHE A 324 -3.19 4.86 -5.57
N LYS A 325 -4.05 4.21 -6.37
CA LYS A 325 -4.29 4.55 -7.79
C LYS A 325 -4.67 6.02 -8.02
N TYR A 326 -5.40 6.65 -7.09
CA TYR A 326 -5.75 8.08 -7.21
C TYR A 326 -4.57 8.98 -6.85
N ILE A 327 -3.80 8.60 -5.83
CA ILE A 327 -2.53 9.26 -5.50
C ILE A 327 -1.55 9.13 -6.66
N GLY A 328 -1.41 7.92 -7.21
CA GLY A 328 -0.55 7.64 -8.35
C GLY A 328 -0.91 8.45 -9.59
N ALA A 329 -2.20 8.65 -9.87
CA ALA A 329 -2.66 9.50 -10.97
C ALA A 329 -2.20 10.97 -10.79
N LEU A 330 -2.31 11.52 -9.57
CA LEU A 330 -1.82 12.88 -9.28
C LEU A 330 -0.29 12.96 -9.35
N MET A 331 0.44 11.93 -8.94
CA MET A 331 1.90 11.88 -9.07
C MET A 331 2.38 11.91 -10.53
N GLU A 332 1.57 11.45 -11.48
CA GLU A 332 1.87 11.51 -12.92
C GLU A 332 1.51 12.87 -13.54
N SER A 333 0.54 13.59 -12.99
CA SER A 333 0.02 14.85 -13.56
C SER A 333 0.47 16.10 -12.82
N GLU A 334 0.86 16.01 -11.56
CA GLU A 334 1.27 17.13 -10.71
C GLU A 334 2.64 16.90 -10.06
N ALA A 335 3.24 17.97 -9.58
CA ALA A 335 4.46 17.88 -8.76
C ALA A 335 4.10 17.50 -7.31
N VAL A 336 4.04 16.22 -7.02
CA VAL A 336 3.73 15.70 -5.68
C VAL A 336 5.01 15.44 -4.90
N ILE A 337 5.22 16.11 -3.77
CA ILE A 337 6.35 15.89 -2.84
C ILE A 337 6.26 14.47 -2.27
N VAL A 338 5.12 14.17 -1.67
CA VAL A 338 4.79 12.87 -1.07
C VAL A 338 3.29 12.65 -1.14
N GLY A 339 2.89 11.43 -1.45
CA GLY A 339 1.51 10.99 -1.37
C GLY A 339 1.39 9.75 -0.49
N GLY A 340 0.36 9.67 0.36
CA GLY A 340 0.22 8.53 1.28
C GLY A 340 -1.17 8.33 1.84
N GLU A 341 -1.34 7.17 2.46
CA GLU A 341 -2.60 6.69 3.04
C GLU A 341 -2.43 6.34 4.52
N GLU A 342 -3.51 6.47 5.29
CA GLU A 342 -3.58 6.04 6.69
C GLU A 342 -3.29 4.54 6.89
N SER A 343 -3.37 3.75 5.83
CA SER A 343 -3.13 2.30 5.83
C SER A 343 -1.66 1.90 5.78
N GLY A 344 -0.72 2.85 5.74
CA GLY A 344 0.72 2.58 5.80
C GLY A 344 1.42 2.49 4.45
N GLY A 345 0.89 3.10 3.40
CA GLY A 345 1.55 3.20 2.11
C GLY A 345 1.88 4.64 1.75
N LEU A 346 3.06 4.90 1.20
CA LEU A 346 3.45 6.18 0.64
C LEU A 346 4.37 6.03 -0.58
N SER A 347 4.44 7.08 -1.38
CA SER A 347 5.44 7.26 -2.42
C SER A 347 5.80 8.74 -2.56
N VAL A 348 6.89 9.04 -3.26
CA VAL A 348 7.45 10.39 -3.34
C VAL A 348 7.77 10.81 -4.76
N LYS A 349 7.98 12.11 -4.95
CA LYS A 349 8.42 12.71 -6.21
C LYS A 349 9.60 11.94 -6.84
N GLY A 350 9.48 11.64 -8.14
CA GLY A 350 10.54 10.96 -8.89
C GLY A 350 10.63 9.45 -8.65
N HIS A 351 9.70 8.89 -7.87
CA HIS A 351 9.54 7.44 -7.69
C HIS A 351 8.36 6.90 -8.51
N VAL A 352 7.99 5.64 -8.25
CA VAL A 352 6.85 4.98 -8.89
C VAL A 352 5.53 5.45 -8.30
N PRO A 353 4.43 5.48 -9.09
CA PRO A 353 3.09 5.80 -8.60
C PRO A 353 2.43 4.59 -7.89
N GLU A 354 3.21 3.92 -7.06
CA GLU A 354 2.80 2.79 -6.20
C GLU A 354 3.43 2.96 -4.82
N LYS A 355 2.77 2.42 -3.80
CA LYS A 355 3.26 2.41 -2.42
C LYS A 355 4.59 1.70 -2.30
N ASP A 356 5.48 2.24 -1.48
CA ASP A 356 6.80 1.66 -1.23
C ASP A 356 7.17 1.74 0.25
N GLY A 357 7.04 0.60 0.94
CA GLY A 357 7.40 0.47 2.35
C GLY A 357 8.90 0.56 2.57
N ILE A 358 9.69 0.06 1.63
CA ILE A 358 11.17 0.10 1.70
C ILE A 358 11.65 1.55 1.65
N LEU A 359 11.11 2.34 0.71
CA LEU A 359 11.40 3.77 0.61
C LEU A 359 10.99 4.52 1.88
N ALA A 360 9.81 4.22 2.44
CA ALA A 360 9.33 4.84 3.66
C ALA A 360 10.26 4.59 4.85
N CYS A 361 10.70 3.35 5.04
CA CYS A 361 11.68 2.97 6.05
C CYS A 361 13.01 3.72 5.90
N LEU A 362 13.52 3.79 4.68
CA LEU A 362 14.77 4.50 4.37
C LEU A 362 14.65 6.02 4.59
N LEU A 363 13.52 6.63 4.25
CA LEU A 363 13.25 8.06 4.51
C LEU A 363 13.26 8.37 6.01
N MET A 364 12.69 7.50 6.84
CA MET A 364 12.72 7.69 8.29
C MET A 364 14.13 7.53 8.87
N ALA A 365 14.91 6.59 8.36
CA ALA A 365 16.33 6.45 8.73
C ALA A 365 17.13 7.70 8.32
N GLU A 366 16.92 8.22 7.12
CA GLU A 366 17.53 9.46 6.62
C GLU A 366 17.14 10.67 7.50
N LEU A 367 15.85 10.80 7.85
CA LEU A 367 15.36 11.89 8.70
C LEU A 367 16.04 11.88 10.08
N VAL A 368 16.07 10.72 10.75
CA VAL A 368 16.73 10.57 12.06
C VAL A 368 18.23 10.88 11.97
N ALA A 369 18.90 10.41 10.92
CA ALA A 369 20.32 10.68 10.70
C ALA A 369 20.60 12.17 10.43
N THR A 370 19.71 12.85 9.71
CA THR A 370 19.83 14.29 9.36
C THR A 370 19.58 15.18 10.57
N GLU A 371 18.48 14.98 11.29
CA GLU A 371 18.08 15.82 12.43
C GLU A 371 18.83 15.43 13.72
N LYS A 372 19.46 14.26 13.79
CA LYS A 372 20.11 13.68 14.99
C LYS A 372 19.18 13.62 16.20
N LYS A 373 17.90 13.44 15.94
CA LYS A 373 16.82 13.35 16.94
C LYS A 373 15.99 12.10 16.66
N SER A 374 15.31 11.57 17.69
CA SER A 374 14.31 10.53 17.48
C SER A 374 13.07 11.08 16.76
N LEU A 375 12.30 10.23 16.09
CA LEU A 375 11.11 10.63 15.34
C LEU A 375 10.07 11.28 16.27
N GLY A 376 9.87 10.74 17.47
CA GLY A 376 8.95 11.31 18.46
C GLY A 376 9.36 12.73 18.93
N LYS A 377 10.67 13.01 19.04
CA LYS A 377 11.14 14.37 19.33
C LYS A 377 10.86 15.33 18.19
N ILE A 378 11.09 14.90 16.95
CA ILE A 378 10.80 15.72 15.77
C ILE A 378 9.30 15.96 15.68
N LEU A 379 8.48 14.94 15.90
CA LEU A 379 7.02 15.02 15.89
C LEU A 379 6.53 16.00 16.97
N ALA A 380 7.04 15.93 18.20
CA ALA A 380 6.68 16.85 19.26
C ALA A 380 7.05 18.32 18.93
N GLU A 381 8.14 18.56 18.22
CA GLU A 381 8.50 19.91 17.74
C GLU A 381 7.51 20.41 16.65
N ILE A 382 7.05 19.50 15.79
CA ILE A 382 6.01 19.79 14.79
C ILE A 382 4.68 20.08 15.46
N GLU A 383 4.24 19.24 16.40
CA GLU A 383 2.96 19.36 17.11
C GLU A 383 2.84 20.65 17.92
N LYS A 384 3.94 21.16 18.47
CA LYS A 384 3.95 22.49 19.12
C LYS A 384 3.52 23.63 18.19
N LYS A 385 3.66 23.47 16.87
CA LYS A 385 3.31 24.50 15.87
C LYS A 385 2.03 24.14 15.13
N ALA A 386 1.84 22.88 14.78
CA ALA A 386 0.74 22.37 13.97
C ALA A 386 -0.48 21.95 14.82
N GLY A 387 -0.29 21.77 16.15
CA GLY A 387 -1.29 21.20 17.06
C GLY A 387 -1.22 19.68 17.11
N GLU A 388 -1.87 19.10 18.12
CA GLU A 388 -1.96 17.65 18.32
C GLU A 388 -3.13 17.07 17.53
N PHE A 389 -2.95 15.83 17.06
CA PHE A 389 -3.95 15.05 16.35
C PHE A 389 -3.93 13.60 16.87
N HIS A 390 -5.10 13.12 17.26
CA HIS A 390 -5.28 11.77 17.78
C HIS A 390 -6.30 11.04 16.90
N THR A 391 -5.87 9.97 16.27
CA THR A 391 -6.71 9.20 15.34
C THR A 391 -7.00 7.80 15.86
N ASP A 392 -8.15 7.25 15.47
CA ASP A 392 -8.49 5.85 15.67
C ASP A 392 -9.35 5.32 14.54
N ARG A 393 -9.39 4.00 14.39
CA ARG A 393 -10.21 3.28 13.42
C ARG A 393 -10.98 2.16 14.08
N ILE A 394 -12.30 2.21 14.00
CA ILE A 394 -13.21 1.17 14.49
C ILE A 394 -13.72 0.39 13.27
N ASN A 395 -13.53 -0.94 13.28
CA ASN A 395 -14.10 -1.84 12.29
C ASN A 395 -15.30 -2.56 12.90
N VAL A 396 -16.50 -2.37 12.35
CA VAL A 396 -17.73 -2.97 12.84
C VAL A 396 -18.29 -3.93 11.81
N LYS A 397 -18.37 -5.21 12.16
CA LYS A 397 -19.07 -6.22 11.35
C LYS A 397 -20.58 -6.00 11.52
N ILE A 398 -21.28 -5.79 10.44
CA ILE A 398 -22.74 -5.48 10.44
C ILE A 398 -23.40 -6.39 9.41
N PRO A 399 -24.54 -7.04 9.76
CA PRO A 399 -25.37 -7.78 8.80
C PRO A 399 -25.76 -6.91 7.60
N ALA A 400 -25.88 -7.50 6.41
CA ALA A 400 -26.07 -6.77 5.15
C ALA A 400 -27.28 -5.80 5.20
N GLU A 401 -28.40 -6.25 5.74
CA GLU A 401 -29.64 -5.45 5.87
C GLU A 401 -29.45 -4.21 6.74
N LYS A 402 -28.80 -4.38 7.90
CA LYS A 402 -28.49 -3.26 8.81
C LYS A 402 -27.44 -2.32 8.21
N LYS A 403 -26.47 -2.88 7.46
CA LYS A 403 -25.45 -2.09 6.75
C LYS A 403 -26.09 -1.12 5.78
N GLU A 404 -27.06 -1.58 4.99
CA GLU A 404 -27.75 -0.74 4.01
C GLU A 404 -28.56 0.39 4.67
N ALA A 405 -29.32 0.05 5.72
CA ALA A 405 -30.09 1.03 6.49
C ALA A 405 -29.19 2.12 7.09
N LEU A 406 -28.05 1.70 7.69
CA LEU A 406 -27.06 2.62 8.27
C LEU A 406 -26.42 3.51 7.18
N LEU A 407 -26.04 2.95 6.05
CA LEU A 407 -25.48 3.74 4.94
C LEU A 407 -26.47 4.76 4.40
N LYS A 408 -27.76 4.40 4.33
CA LYS A 408 -28.84 5.35 3.94
C LYS A 408 -28.97 6.47 4.98
N LYS A 409 -28.96 6.15 6.27
CA LYS A 409 -28.98 7.13 7.38
C LYS A 409 -27.78 8.07 7.31
N LEU A 410 -26.57 7.55 7.13
CA LEU A 410 -25.34 8.34 7.00
C LEU A 410 -25.38 9.24 5.74
N GLY A 411 -25.88 8.70 4.61
CA GLY A 411 -25.96 9.38 3.33
C GLY A 411 -26.97 10.52 3.29
N SER A 412 -27.97 10.53 4.20
CA SER A 412 -28.92 11.66 4.30
C SER A 412 -28.28 12.94 4.90
N GLY A 413 -27.04 12.85 5.41
CA GLY A 413 -26.35 13.97 6.03
C GLY A 413 -26.83 14.18 7.48
N LEU A 414 -26.03 13.70 8.45
CA LEU A 414 -26.34 13.94 9.86
C LEU A 414 -25.99 15.38 10.23
N THR A 415 -26.84 16.03 11.00
CA THR A 415 -26.57 17.36 11.58
C THR A 415 -25.81 17.28 12.89
N GLN A 416 -25.74 16.07 13.49
CA GLN A 416 -25.13 15.83 14.79
C GLN A 416 -24.62 14.39 14.91
N ILE A 417 -23.49 14.19 15.58
CA ILE A 417 -22.96 12.87 15.95
C ILE A 417 -22.78 12.86 17.47
N GLY A 418 -23.66 12.17 18.19
CA GLY A 418 -23.75 12.29 19.63
C GLY A 418 -23.90 13.77 20.05
N PRO A 419 -23.04 14.31 20.94
CA PRO A 419 -23.07 15.71 21.35
C PRO A 419 -22.40 16.67 20.35
N PHE A 420 -21.83 16.18 19.26
CA PHE A 420 -21.04 17.00 18.33
C PHE A 420 -21.88 17.48 17.17
N LYS A 421 -21.98 18.80 16.97
CA LYS A 421 -22.62 19.42 15.82
C LYS A 421 -21.78 19.18 14.56
N VAL A 422 -22.42 18.82 13.45
CA VAL A 422 -21.75 18.69 12.16
C VAL A 422 -21.66 20.08 11.50
N GLU A 423 -20.45 20.47 11.08
CA GLU A 423 -20.21 21.74 10.38
C GLU A 423 -20.21 21.55 8.86
N LYS A 424 -19.72 20.40 8.39
CA LYS A 424 -19.68 20.08 6.94
C LYS A 424 -19.78 18.59 6.72
N PHE A 425 -20.52 18.23 5.68
CA PHE A 425 -20.68 16.86 5.19
C PHE A 425 -19.97 16.69 3.85
N ILE A 426 -19.17 15.64 3.69
CA ILE A 426 -18.35 15.34 2.52
C ILE A 426 -18.61 13.90 2.08
N THR A 427 -18.82 13.70 0.79
CA THR A 427 -19.18 12.41 0.19
C THR A 427 -18.20 11.94 -0.88
N THR A 428 -16.97 12.45 -0.88
CA THR A 428 -15.92 12.09 -1.85
C THR A 428 -15.63 10.60 -1.85
N ASP A 429 -15.59 9.97 -0.64
CA ASP A 429 -15.42 8.52 -0.48
C ASP A 429 -16.02 8.08 0.85
N GLY A 430 -17.23 7.53 0.82
CA GLY A 430 -18.04 7.29 2.00
C GLY A 430 -18.65 8.58 2.55
N TYR A 431 -18.78 8.68 3.86
CA TYR A 431 -19.47 9.76 4.55
C TYR A 431 -18.58 10.38 5.62
N LYS A 432 -17.99 11.54 5.34
CA LYS A 432 -17.10 12.27 6.28
C LYS A 432 -17.84 13.50 6.83
N PHE A 433 -17.85 13.62 8.14
CA PHE A 433 -18.49 14.69 8.89
C PHE A 433 -17.39 15.50 9.59
N LEU A 434 -17.24 16.76 9.19
CA LEU A 434 -16.37 17.70 9.87
C LEU A 434 -17.10 18.29 11.08
N LEU A 435 -16.40 18.36 12.19
CA LEU A 435 -16.90 18.78 13.49
C LEU A 435 -16.12 20.03 13.96
N PRO A 436 -16.56 20.72 15.01
CA PRO A 436 -15.86 21.88 15.56
C PRO A 436 -14.39 21.59 15.88
N LYS A 437 -13.55 22.60 15.81
CA LYS A 437 -12.07 22.54 16.03
C LYS A 437 -11.31 21.73 14.96
N GLY A 438 -11.92 21.43 13.83
CA GLY A 438 -11.33 20.60 12.78
C GLY A 438 -11.24 19.11 13.14
N GLU A 439 -11.98 18.65 14.13
CA GLU A 439 -12.20 17.24 14.41
C GLU A 439 -13.09 16.62 13.33
N TRP A 440 -13.05 15.30 13.13
CA TRP A 440 -13.89 14.67 12.12
C TRP A 440 -14.11 13.18 12.36
N VAL A 441 -15.18 12.69 11.74
CA VAL A 441 -15.50 11.25 11.67
C VAL A 441 -15.81 10.89 10.22
N ALA A 442 -15.34 9.74 9.76
CA ALA A 442 -15.67 9.22 8.42
C ALA A 442 -16.12 7.76 8.49
N PHE A 443 -17.18 7.43 7.76
CA PHE A 443 -17.71 6.07 7.66
C PHE A 443 -17.56 5.57 6.22
N ARG A 444 -16.98 4.40 6.06
CA ARG A 444 -16.81 3.75 4.76
C ARG A 444 -17.24 2.31 4.81
N ALA A 445 -18.05 1.90 3.86
CA ALA A 445 -18.35 0.50 3.65
C ALA A 445 -17.11 -0.22 3.08
N SER A 446 -16.79 -1.41 3.60
CA SER A 446 -15.86 -2.29 2.91
C SER A 446 -16.51 -2.82 1.63
N GLY A 447 -15.75 -2.79 0.53
CA GLY A 447 -16.19 -3.37 -0.75
C GLY A 447 -16.07 -4.90 -0.80
N THR A 448 -15.30 -5.50 0.11
CA THR A 448 -14.97 -6.93 0.08
C THR A 448 -15.48 -7.70 1.29
N GLU A 449 -15.84 -6.99 2.37
CA GLU A 449 -16.24 -7.59 3.64
C GLU A 449 -17.55 -6.96 4.17
N PRO A 450 -18.37 -7.70 4.92
CA PRO A 450 -19.60 -7.18 5.53
C PRO A 450 -19.29 -6.31 6.76
N LEU A 451 -18.52 -5.25 6.59
CA LEU A 451 -18.16 -4.33 7.66
C LEU A 451 -18.21 -2.86 7.21
N ILE A 452 -18.33 -1.98 8.20
CA ILE A 452 -18.14 -0.53 8.05
C ILE A 452 -16.90 -0.15 8.85
N ARG A 453 -16.03 0.63 8.22
CA ARG A 453 -14.87 1.26 8.85
C ARG A 453 -15.26 2.67 9.28
N CYS A 454 -15.09 2.95 10.56
CA CYS A 454 -15.26 4.28 11.13
C CYS A 454 -13.90 4.85 11.49
N TYR A 455 -13.51 5.95 10.86
CA TYR A 455 -12.28 6.67 11.13
C TYR A 455 -12.61 7.90 11.95
N ILE A 456 -11.80 8.20 12.94
CA ILE A 456 -12.05 9.26 13.91
C ILE A 456 -10.78 10.06 14.14
N GLU A 457 -10.91 11.39 14.18
CA GLU A 457 -9.82 12.27 14.57
C GLU A 457 -10.29 13.34 15.55
N ALA A 458 -9.51 13.55 16.60
CA ALA A 458 -9.76 14.59 17.61
C ALA A 458 -8.46 15.33 17.97
N LYS A 459 -8.60 16.51 18.57
CA LYS A 459 -7.49 17.37 19.03
C LYS A 459 -6.96 17.02 20.41
N SER A 460 -7.53 16.00 21.06
CA SER A 460 -7.06 15.49 22.34
C SER A 460 -7.45 14.03 22.55
N LYS A 461 -6.70 13.31 23.39
CA LYS A 461 -7.04 11.93 23.79
C LYS A 461 -8.43 11.82 24.44
N ALA A 462 -8.82 12.82 25.23
CA ALA A 462 -10.14 12.87 25.85
C ALA A 462 -11.25 13.11 24.82
N GLY A 463 -11.01 14.00 23.82
CA GLY A 463 -11.89 14.22 22.68
C GLY A 463 -12.08 12.95 21.84
N LEU A 464 -10.98 12.26 21.55
CA LEU A 464 -11.01 11.00 20.79
C LEU A 464 -11.91 9.96 21.47
N LYS A 465 -11.77 9.73 22.79
CA LYS A 465 -12.61 8.80 23.56
C LYS A 465 -14.11 9.15 23.50
N LYS A 466 -14.44 10.46 23.56
CA LYS A 466 -15.83 10.93 23.45
C LYS A 466 -16.39 10.66 22.06
N LEU A 467 -15.62 10.94 21.02
CA LEU A 467 -16.03 10.67 19.62
C LEU A 467 -16.16 9.17 19.35
N GLN A 468 -15.23 8.35 19.86
CA GLN A 468 -15.33 6.89 19.77
C GLN A 468 -16.66 6.37 20.35
N SER A 469 -17.02 6.82 21.58
CA SER A 469 -18.27 6.42 22.23
C SER A 469 -19.49 6.87 21.43
N ALA A 470 -19.49 8.08 20.86
CA ALA A 470 -20.58 8.57 20.01
C ALA A 470 -20.72 7.74 18.73
N CYS A 471 -19.61 7.42 18.07
CA CYS A 471 -19.60 6.58 16.86
C CYS A 471 -20.07 5.15 17.15
N GLN A 472 -19.62 4.55 18.25
CA GLN A 472 -20.04 3.20 18.64
C GLN A 472 -21.56 3.12 18.89
N LYS A 473 -22.15 4.13 19.54
CA LYS A 473 -23.61 4.21 19.71
C LYS A 473 -24.33 4.32 18.37
N LEU A 474 -23.86 5.20 17.49
CA LEU A 474 -24.44 5.37 16.15
C LEU A 474 -24.37 4.10 15.28
N LEU A 475 -23.28 3.32 15.44
CA LEU A 475 -23.09 2.06 14.72
C LEU A 475 -23.87 0.87 15.32
N ALA A 476 -24.33 0.98 16.56
CA ALA A 476 -25.13 -0.04 17.26
C ALA A 476 -26.64 0.11 17.01
N GLU A 477 -27.13 1.28 16.60
CA GLU A 477 -28.52 1.56 16.17
C GLU A 477 -28.85 0.89 14.83
#